data_013b680ac68fc08cc7d58ff671efa1b6
#
_entry.id   013b680ac68fc08cc7d58ff671efa1b6
#
_cell.length_a   1.000
_cell.length_b   1.000
_cell.length_c   1.000
_cell.angle_alpha   90.00
_cell.angle_beta   90.00
_cell.angle_gamma   90.00
#
_symmetry.space_group_name_H-M   'P 1'
#
loop_
_entity.id
_entity.type
_entity.pdbx_description
1 polymer ?
#
loop_
_entity_poly.entity_id
_entity_poly.type
_entity_poly.pdbx_seq_one_letter_code
_entity_poly.pdbx_strand_id
1 'polypeptide(L)'
;MKQLLSLALLAFFLTTSPVTSAFEVSGESFPAEFEVTSVTSNKSGSALTAEGDIDGYGRVFLTYNFEGVHGLNDLGHFTGQIRSVTADGIMFGTLNGVYRMKSGKMHIHTFDTHSNGDIVMAIGTIDLVTGKGSFTVYPE
;
A
#
# COMPACT_ATOMS: atom_id res chain seq x y z
N MET A 1 54.93 41.94 19.78
CA MET A 1 54.39 40.66 20.21
C MET A 1 52.97 40.57 19.71
N LYS A 2 52.75 39.82 18.62
CA LYS A 2 51.45 39.67 17.99
C LYS A 2 51.00 38.25 18.19
N GLN A 3 49.99 38.05 18.99
CA GLN A 3 49.34 36.75 19.12
C GLN A 3 48.33 36.62 18.01
N LEU A 4 48.54 35.62 17.14
CA LEU A 4 47.60 35.20 16.12
C LEU A 4 46.59 34.24 16.76
N LEU A 5 45.36 34.70 16.90
CA LEU A 5 44.24 33.87 17.31
C LEU A 5 43.79 33.09 16.08
N SER A 6 44.12 31.80 16.01
CA SER A 6 43.57 30.89 15.01
C SER A 6 42.16 30.47 15.40
N LEU A 7 41.16 31.00 14.72
CA LEU A 7 39.76 30.60 14.84
C LEU A 7 39.55 29.37 13.95
N ALA A 8 39.57 28.19 14.56
CA ALA A 8 39.21 26.95 13.88
C ALA A 8 37.67 26.89 13.74
N LEU A 9 37.19 27.19 12.55
CA LEU A 9 35.78 27.03 12.18
C LEU A 9 35.52 25.56 11.91
N LEU A 10 34.97 24.85 12.91
CA LEU A 10 34.55 23.47 12.79
C LEU A 10 33.22 23.43 12.03
N ALA A 11 33.30 23.24 10.73
CA ALA A 11 32.12 23.03 9.89
C ALA A 11 31.52 21.63 10.18
N PHE A 12 30.46 21.59 10.94
CA PHE A 12 29.67 20.38 11.17
C PHE A 12 28.89 20.12 9.91
N PHE A 13 29.41 19.25 9.04
CA PHE A 13 28.66 18.71 7.94
C PHE A 13 27.61 17.70 8.50
N LEU A 14 26.40 18.18 8.69
CA LEU A 14 25.24 17.32 8.86
C LEU A 14 25.04 16.60 7.53
N THR A 15 25.61 15.41 7.38
CA THR A 15 25.27 14.50 6.31
C THR A 15 23.88 13.95 6.60
N THR A 16 22.86 14.60 6.08
CA THR A 16 21.54 13.99 5.96
C THR A 16 21.69 12.86 4.95
N SER A 17 21.85 11.63 5.46
CA SER A 17 21.77 10.45 4.60
C SER A 17 20.39 10.44 3.96
N PRO A 18 20.27 10.45 2.63
CA PRO A 18 18.98 10.28 2.01
C PRO A 18 18.43 8.92 2.45
N VAL A 19 17.23 8.91 3.01
CA VAL A 19 16.49 7.66 3.23
C VAL A 19 16.17 7.14 1.83
N THR A 20 17.04 6.30 1.31
CA THR A 20 16.75 5.59 0.06
C THR A 20 15.62 4.61 0.36
N SER A 21 14.44 4.90 -0.18
CA SER A 21 13.39 3.91 -0.24
C SER A 21 13.90 2.73 -1.06
N ALA A 22 13.78 1.51 -0.54
CA ALA A 22 14.21 0.30 -1.23
C ALA A 22 13.34 -0.02 -2.47
N PHE A 23 12.17 0.60 -2.54
CA PHE A 23 11.24 0.54 -3.66
C PHE A 23 10.86 1.94 -4.10
N GLU A 24 11.13 2.26 -5.34
CA GLU A 24 10.63 3.46 -6.00
C GLU A 24 9.82 3.04 -7.22
N VAL A 25 8.58 3.49 -7.27
CA VAL A 25 7.70 3.30 -8.42
C VAL A 25 7.40 4.67 -8.99
N SER A 26 7.60 4.80 -10.28
CA SER A 26 7.38 6.05 -11.02
C SER A 26 6.47 5.80 -12.21
N GLY A 27 5.76 6.82 -12.64
CA GLY A 27 4.84 6.75 -13.76
C GLY A 27 3.54 7.48 -13.47
N GLU A 28 2.61 7.39 -14.39
CA GLU A 28 1.26 7.88 -14.18
C GLU A 28 0.60 7.10 -13.05
N SER A 29 -0.11 7.80 -12.19
CA SER A 29 -0.76 7.19 -11.04
C SER A 29 -1.99 7.97 -10.64
N PHE A 30 -2.87 7.32 -9.90
CA PHE A 30 -4.05 7.95 -9.32
C PHE A 30 -4.28 7.43 -7.88
N PRO A 31 -4.94 8.23 -7.02
CA PRO A 31 -5.29 7.78 -5.68
C PRO A 31 -6.52 6.88 -5.69
N ALA A 32 -6.55 5.92 -4.76
CA ALA A 32 -7.72 5.08 -4.49
C ALA A 32 -7.94 5.01 -2.98
N GLU A 33 -9.12 5.40 -2.55
CA GLU A 33 -9.53 5.43 -1.15
C GLU A 33 -10.65 4.41 -0.92
N PHE A 34 -10.52 3.63 0.16
CA PHE A 34 -11.47 2.57 0.50
C PHE A 34 -11.88 2.66 1.97
N GLU A 35 -13.06 2.15 2.27
CA GLU A 35 -13.53 1.91 3.62
C GLU A 35 -13.61 0.40 3.88
N VAL A 36 -13.03 -0.03 4.99
CA VAL A 36 -13.11 -1.42 5.45
C VAL A 36 -14.52 -1.68 5.96
N THR A 37 -15.18 -2.67 5.39
CA THR A 37 -16.55 -3.05 5.74
C THR A 37 -16.63 -4.25 6.65
N SER A 38 -15.64 -5.13 6.63
CA SER A 38 -15.54 -6.24 7.58
C SER A 38 -14.10 -6.73 7.77
N VAL A 39 -13.84 -7.31 8.93
CA VAL A 39 -12.62 -8.05 9.24
C VAL A 39 -13.01 -9.33 9.95
N THR A 40 -12.56 -10.47 9.43
CA THR A 40 -12.82 -11.78 10.03
C THR A 40 -11.50 -12.50 10.23
N SER A 41 -11.18 -12.86 11.48
CA SER A 41 -9.99 -13.64 11.81
C SER A 41 -10.25 -15.15 11.66
N ASN A 42 -9.25 -15.87 11.19
CA ASN A 42 -9.26 -17.33 11.11
C ASN A 42 -7.91 -17.91 11.59
N LYS A 43 -7.75 -19.23 11.55
CA LYS A 43 -6.55 -19.90 12.08
C LYS A 43 -5.27 -19.59 11.28
N SER A 44 -5.39 -19.26 10.01
CA SER A 44 -4.23 -19.01 9.11
C SER A 44 -3.98 -17.53 8.87
N GLY A 45 -4.93 -16.65 9.25
CA GLY A 45 -4.82 -15.21 9.02
C GLY A 45 -6.12 -14.47 9.21
N SER A 46 -6.45 -13.62 8.26
CA SER A 46 -7.72 -12.86 8.29
C SER A 46 -8.25 -12.61 6.89
N ALA A 47 -9.56 -12.47 6.81
CA ALA A 47 -10.25 -11.95 5.63
C ALA A 47 -10.74 -10.53 5.92
N LEU A 48 -10.60 -9.65 4.94
CA LEU A 48 -11.02 -8.26 5.02
C LEU A 48 -11.81 -7.91 3.77
N THR A 49 -12.92 -7.21 3.93
CA THR A 49 -13.65 -6.60 2.82
C THR A 49 -13.60 -5.08 2.93
N ALA A 50 -13.52 -4.43 1.77
CA ALA A 50 -13.51 -2.98 1.67
C ALA A 50 -14.28 -2.53 0.43
N GLU A 51 -14.68 -1.28 0.39
CA GLU A 51 -15.35 -0.69 -0.76
C GLU A 51 -15.01 0.79 -0.91
N GLY A 52 -15.14 1.31 -2.13
CA GLY A 52 -14.88 2.71 -2.44
C GLY A 52 -15.37 3.08 -3.84
N ASP A 53 -15.46 4.36 -4.09
CA ASP A 53 -15.72 4.90 -5.43
C ASP A 53 -14.40 5.38 -6.02
N ILE A 54 -13.98 4.79 -7.14
CA ILE A 54 -12.69 5.04 -7.78
C ILE A 54 -12.92 5.61 -9.17
N ASP A 55 -12.29 6.73 -9.45
CA ASP A 55 -12.36 7.36 -10.76
C ASP A 55 -11.94 6.39 -11.87
N GLY A 56 -12.78 6.26 -12.90
CA GLY A 56 -12.58 5.35 -14.01
C GLY A 56 -12.96 3.90 -13.74
N TYR A 57 -13.14 3.50 -12.47
CA TYR A 57 -13.51 2.13 -12.07
C TYR A 57 -14.90 2.02 -11.43
N GLY A 58 -15.53 3.14 -11.07
CA GLY A 58 -16.84 3.17 -10.45
C GLY A 58 -16.84 2.68 -9.00
N ARG A 59 -17.90 2.00 -8.60
CA ARG A 59 -17.99 1.40 -7.26
C ARG A 59 -17.19 0.11 -7.21
N VAL A 60 -16.17 0.09 -6.37
CA VAL A 60 -15.22 -1.02 -6.25
C VAL A 60 -15.45 -1.74 -4.92
N PHE A 61 -15.56 -3.06 -4.99
CA PHE A 61 -15.63 -3.96 -3.84
C PHE A 61 -14.39 -4.85 -3.83
N LEU A 62 -13.74 -4.92 -2.67
CA LEU A 62 -12.49 -5.65 -2.48
C LEU A 62 -12.67 -6.73 -1.43
N THR A 63 -12.06 -7.87 -1.67
CA THR A 63 -11.90 -8.93 -0.67
C THR A 63 -10.43 -9.31 -0.61
N TYR A 64 -9.85 -9.27 0.58
CA TYR A 64 -8.48 -9.69 0.86
C TYR A 64 -8.48 -10.92 1.76
N ASN A 65 -7.60 -11.87 1.48
CA ASN A 65 -7.29 -13.00 2.34
C ASN A 65 -5.82 -12.92 2.71
N PHE A 66 -5.54 -12.52 3.94
CA PHE A 66 -4.19 -12.32 4.48
C PHE A 66 -3.70 -13.57 5.18
N GLU A 67 -2.46 -13.95 4.91
CA GLU A 67 -1.76 -15.06 5.55
C GLU A 67 -0.36 -14.63 5.99
N GLY A 68 -0.02 -14.94 7.24
CA GLY A 68 1.34 -14.72 7.76
C GLY A 68 2.33 -15.71 7.15
N VAL A 69 3.59 -15.29 7.01
CA VAL A 69 4.66 -16.12 6.44
C VAL A 69 5.82 -16.26 7.42
N HIS A 70 6.57 -17.33 7.29
CA HIS A 70 7.78 -17.60 8.09
C HIS A 70 7.56 -17.58 9.61
N GLY A 71 6.32 -17.80 10.09
CA GLY A 71 5.98 -17.74 11.50
C GLY A 71 5.96 -16.31 12.07
N LEU A 72 5.97 -15.28 11.22
CA LEU A 72 5.87 -13.88 11.61
C LEU A 72 4.41 -13.43 11.62
N ASN A 73 4.07 -12.60 12.60
CA ASN A 73 2.70 -12.05 12.72
C ASN A 73 2.54 -10.70 12.01
N ASP A 74 3.63 -10.07 11.62
CA ASP A 74 3.67 -8.73 11.06
C ASP A 74 4.06 -8.67 9.58
N LEU A 75 4.30 -9.82 8.98
CA LEU A 75 4.67 -9.98 7.57
C LEU A 75 3.89 -11.13 6.95
N GLY A 76 3.37 -10.91 5.76
CA GLY A 76 2.66 -11.96 5.04
C GLY A 76 2.41 -11.63 3.59
N HIS A 77 1.69 -12.52 2.96
CA HIS A 77 1.14 -12.33 1.63
C HIS A 77 -0.39 -12.33 1.71
N PHE A 78 -1.00 -11.88 0.63
CA PHE A 78 -2.44 -11.95 0.46
C PHE A 78 -2.81 -12.28 -0.97
N THR A 79 -3.98 -12.85 -1.11
CA THR A 79 -4.72 -12.95 -2.35
C THR A 79 -6.08 -12.28 -2.16
N GLY A 80 -6.71 -11.92 -3.25
CA GLY A 80 -8.03 -11.30 -3.14
C GLY A 80 -8.71 -11.13 -4.48
N GLN A 81 -9.85 -10.47 -4.42
CA GLN A 81 -10.67 -10.21 -5.60
C GLN A 81 -11.16 -8.77 -5.60
N ILE A 82 -11.29 -8.24 -6.81
CA ILE A 82 -11.89 -6.95 -7.09
C ILE A 82 -13.16 -7.18 -7.88
N ARG A 83 -14.19 -6.44 -7.56
CA ARG A 83 -15.38 -6.26 -8.40
C ARG A 83 -15.61 -4.78 -8.57
N SER A 84 -15.60 -4.31 -9.77
CA SER A 84 -15.88 -2.94 -10.16
C SER A 84 -17.22 -2.86 -10.88
N VAL A 85 -18.07 -1.96 -10.45
CA VAL A 85 -19.42 -1.78 -11.03
C VAL A 85 -19.51 -0.37 -11.61
N THR A 86 -19.73 -0.30 -12.92
CA THR A 86 -19.94 0.93 -13.68
C THR A 86 -21.28 0.89 -14.40
N ALA A 87 -21.65 2.00 -15.03
CA ALA A 87 -22.84 2.03 -15.90
C ALA A 87 -22.75 1.06 -17.09
N ASP A 88 -21.54 0.71 -17.53
CA ASP A 88 -21.28 -0.16 -18.68
C ASP A 88 -21.21 -1.64 -18.32
N GLY A 89 -21.20 -1.99 -17.03
CA GLY A 89 -21.20 -3.37 -16.57
C GLY A 89 -20.29 -3.63 -15.36
N ILE A 90 -19.90 -4.88 -15.21
CA ILE A 90 -19.08 -5.36 -14.10
C ILE A 90 -17.73 -5.81 -14.64
N MET A 91 -16.67 -5.32 -14.01
CA MET A 91 -15.30 -5.77 -14.21
C MET A 91 -14.85 -6.57 -12.99
N PHE A 92 -14.10 -7.62 -13.20
CA PHE A 92 -13.51 -8.46 -12.17
C PHE A 92 -12.00 -8.33 -12.20
N GLY A 93 -11.37 -8.53 -11.05
CA GLY A 93 -9.92 -8.57 -10.95
C GLY A 93 -9.45 -9.46 -9.82
N THR A 94 -8.16 -9.78 -9.86
CA THR A 94 -7.48 -10.58 -8.86
C THR A 94 -6.40 -9.75 -8.21
N LEU A 95 -6.39 -9.75 -6.86
CA LEU A 95 -5.38 -9.11 -6.04
C LEU A 95 -4.32 -10.13 -5.64
N ASN A 96 -3.05 -9.76 -5.75
CA ASN A 96 -1.93 -10.54 -5.23
C ASN A 96 -0.85 -9.62 -4.68
N GLY A 97 -0.39 -9.87 -3.47
CA GLY A 97 0.63 -9.03 -2.91
C GLY A 97 1.17 -9.47 -1.57
N VAL A 98 1.92 -8.56 -1.00
CA VAL A 98 2.55 -8.72 0.32
C VAL A 98 2.15 -7.57 1.23
N TYR A 99 2.13 -7.84 2.52
CA TYR A 99 1.87 -6.83 3.52
C TYR A 99 2.88 -6.88 4.65
N ARG A 100 3.06 -5.73 5.27
CA ARG A 100 3.76 -5.59 6.54
C ARG A 100 2.90 -4.80 7.51
N MET A 101 2.67 -5.39 8.69
CA MET A 101 1.98 -4.69 9.78
C MET A 101 2.98 -3.82 10.54
N LYS A 102 2.66 -2.55 10.72
CA LYS A 102 3.45 -1.62 11.53
C LYS A 102 2.51 -0.62 12.21
N SER A 103 2.56 -0.59 13.54
CA SER A 103 1.78 0.37 14.34
C SER A 103 0.27 0.40 14.01
N GLY A 104 -0.34 -0.78 13.83
CA GLY A 104 -1.78 -0.92 13.52
C GLY A 104 -2.17 -0.63 12.07
N LYS A 105 -1.18 -0.37 11.21
CA LYS A 105 -1.37 -0.17 9.77
C LYS A 105 -0.75 -1.30 8.98
N MET A 106 -1.48 -1.79 8.00
CA MET A 106 -0.97 -2.73 7.02
C MET A 106 -0.40 -1.94 5.85
N HIS A 107 0.91 -2.03 5.64
CA HIS A 107 1.58 -1.50 4.45
C HIS A 107 1.53 -2.57 3.36
N ILE A 108 0.94 -2.24 2.23
CA ILE A 108 0.56 -3.18 1.17
C ILE A 108 1.25 -2.83 -0.13
N HIS A 109 1.76 -3.86 -0.81
CA HIS A 109 2.21 -3.81 -2.19
C HIS A 109 1.48 -4.91 -2.94
N THR A 110 0.80 -4.54 -4.02
CA THR A 110 -0.03 -5.46 -4.78
C THR A 110 0.23 -5.35 -6.28
N PHE A 111 0.07 -6.48 -6.97
CA PHE A 111 -0.03 -6.57 -8.43
C PHE A 111 -1.36 -7.21 -8.77
N ASP A 112 -2.18 -6.48 -9.48
CA ASP A 112 -3.55 -6.83 -9.76
C ASP A 112 -3.74 -7.03 -11.25
N THR A 113 -4.61 -7.96 -11.61
CA THR A 113 -5.02 -8.20 -12.99
C THR A 113 -6.53 -8.06 -13.11
N HIS A 114 -6.98 -7.45 -14.18
CA HIS A 114 -8.39 -7.16 -14.41
C HIS A 114 -8.93 -7.84 -15.66
N SER A 115 -10.23 -8.12 -15.68
CA SER A 115 -10.90 -8.82 -16.79
C SER A 115 -10.95 -8.04 -18.11
N ASN A 116 -10.68 -6.75 -18.07
CA ASN A 116 -10.49 -5.91 -19.26
C ASN A 116 -9.06 -5.95 -19.83
N GLY A 117 -8.16 -6.71 -19.19
CA GLY A 117 -6.76 -6.86 -19.60
C GLY A 117 -5.78 -5.92 -18.87
N ASP A 118 -6.26 -5.01 -18.03
CA ASP A 118 -5.38 -4.12 -17.26
C ASP A 118 -4.52 -4.89 -16.27
N ILE A 119 -3.26 -4.51 -16.18
CA ILE A 119 -2.34 -4.89 -15.12
C ILE A 119 -2.06 -3.64 -14.31
N VAL A 120 -2.17 -3.76 -13.00
CA VAL A 120 -2.07 -2.62 -12.09
C VAL A 120 -1.16 -2.97 -10.93
N MET A 121 -0.27 -2.06 -10.59
CA MET A 121 0.46 -2.10 -9.32
C MET A 121 -0.13 -1.07 -8.37
N ALA A 122 -0.30 -1.42 -7.10
CA ALA A 122 -0.71 -0.45 -6.11
C ALA A 122 0.13 -0.56 -4.83
N ILE A 123 0.39 0.60 -4.23
CA ILE A 123 1.09 0.72 -2.96
C ILE A 123 0.24 1.56 -2.03
N GLY A 124 0.02 1.07 -0.82
CA GLY A 124 -0.80 1.81 0.12
C GLY A 124 -0.81 1.25 1.52
N THR A 125 -1.75 1.74 2.28
CA THR A 125 -1.96 1.32 3.67
C THR A 125 -3.43 1.05 3.94
N ILE A 126 -3.68 0.06 4.79
CA ILE A 126 -4.98 -0.12 5.43
C ILE A 126 -4.78 0.13 6.93
N ASP A 127 -5.45 1.13 7.45
CA ASP A 127 -5.47 1.47 8.87
C ASP A 127 -6.65 0.74 9.53
N LEU A 128 -6.35 -0.29 10.32
CA LEU A 128 -7.38 -1.10 10.98
C LEU A 128 -8.07 -0.36 12.14
N VAL A 129 -7.48 0.72 12.65
CA VAL A 129 -8.08 1.52 13.71
C VAL A 129 -9.17 2.43 13.16
N THR A 130 -8.90 3.08 12.02
CA THR A 130 -9.86 3.99 11.38
C THR A 130 -10.76 3.31 10.36
N GLY A 131 -10.42 2.09 9.94
CA GLY A 131 -11.12 1.36 8.89
C GLY A 131 -10.92 1.96 7.49
N LYS A 132 -9.81 2.66 7.25
CA LYS A 132 -9.56 3.33 5.97
C LYS A 132 -8.37 2.72 5.23
N GLY A 133 -8.53 2.52 3.94
CA GLY A 133 -7.48 2.15 3.01
C GLY A 133 -7.15 3.33 2.09
N SER A 134 -5.86 3.60 1.89
CA SER A 134 -5.37 4.66 1.00
C SER A 134 -4.23 4.11 0.15
N PHE A 135 -4.38 4.20 -1.16
CA PHE A 135 -3.47 3.61 -2.14
C PHE A 135 -3.10 4.61 -3.23
N THR A 136 -1.90 4.46 -3.75
CA THR A 136 -1.49 5.01 -5.04
C THR A 136 -1.45 3.87 -6.04
N VAL A 137 -2.19 4.02 -7.13
CA VAL A 137 -2.39 3.01 -8.16
C VAL A 137 -1.62 3.41 -9.42
N TYR A 138 -0.84 2.49 -9.95
CA TYR A 138 -0.01 2.65 -11.14
C TYR A 138 -0.48 1.66 -12.21
N PRO A 139 -1.28 2.08 -13.18
CA PRO A 139 -1.64 1.24 -14.32
C PRO A 139 -0.45 1.04 -15.26
N GLU A 140 -0.41 -0.11 -15.94
CA GLU A 140 0.57 -0.39 -16.99
C GLU A 140 0.29 0.47 -18.24
#